data_ddeb82ead6140e113683db81df50458d
#
_entry.id   ddeb82ead6140e113683db81df50458d
#
_cell.length_a   1.000
_cell.length_b   1.000
_cell.length_c   1.000
_cell.angle_alpha   90.00
_cell.angle_beta   90.00
_cell.angle_gamma   90.00
#
_symmetry.space_group_name_H-M   'P 1'
#
loop_
_entity.id
_entity.type
_entity.pdbx_description
1 polymer ?
#
loop_
_entity_poly.entity_id
_entity_poly.type
_entity_poly.pdbx_seq_one_letter_code
_entity_poly.pdbx_strand_id
1 'polypeptide(L)' 'MPPGPKRTIGQVMKILKPEFDDVSISKIRFLEKEGLLAPERAPSGYRKYSQEDINRLIQILRIQRDTY' A
#
# COMPACT_ATOMS: atom_id res chain seq x y z
N MET A 1 -15.88 15.75 -6.17
CA MET A 1 -14.68 16.07 -5.43
C MET A 1 -13.49 15.32 -6.00
N PRO A 2 -12.39 15.97 -6.31
CA PRO A 2 -11.26 15.23 -6.83
C PRO A 2 -10.70 14.29 -5.76
N PRO A 3 -10.15 13.17 -6.17
CA PRO A 3 -9.50 12.28 -5.21
C PRO A 3 -8.34 12.99 -4.56
N GLY A 4 -8.01 12.60 -3.33
CA GLY A 4 -6.86 13.14 -2.65
C GLY A 4 -5.56 12.83 -3.40
N PRO A 5 -4.46 13.48 -3.05
CA PRO A 5 -3.20 13.24 -3.74
C PRO A 5 -2.78 11.78 -3.58
N LYS A 6 -2.31 11.19 -4.68
CA LYS A 6 -1.78 9.85 -4.66
C LYS A 6 -0.38 9.87 -4.08
N ARG A 7 0.02 8.76 -3.47
CA ARG A 7 1.29 8.68 -2.76
C ARG A 7 2.23 7.69 -3.42
N THR A 8 3.52 7.97 -3.31
CA THR A 8 4.56 7.05 -3.77
C THR A 8 4.72 5.92 -2.76
N ILE A 9 5.43 4.85 -3.17
CA ILE A 9 5.70 3.73 -2.26
C ILE A 9 6.45 4.20 -1.00
N GLY A 10 7.37 5.16 -1.15
CA GLY A 10 8.10 5.70 0.01
C GLY A 10 7.18 6.40 0.99
N GLN A 11 6.22 7.16 0.49
CA GLN A 11 5.24 7.84 1.34
C GLN A 11 4.32 6.83 2.03
N VAL A 12 3.92 5.79 1.31
CA VAL A 12 3.10 4.71 1.89
C VAL A 12 3.85 4.02 3.02
N MET A 13 5.13 3.74 2.83
CA MET A 13 5.95 3.13 3.87
C MET A 13 5.99 3.98 5.14
N LYS A 14 6.10 5.30 5.00
CA LYS A 14 6.10 6.22 6.15
C LYS A 14 4.77 6.19 6.90
N ILE A 15 3.67 6.00 6.17
CA ILE A 15 2.34 5.92 6.78
C ILE A 15 2.17 4.59 7.54
N LEU A 16 2.68 3.50 6.98
CA LEU A 16 2.46 2.16 7.54
C LEU A 16 3.42 1.81 8.67
N LYS A 17 4.66 2.28 8.63
CA LYS A 17 5.69 1.91 9.61
C LYS A 17 5.29 2.13 11.08
N PRO A 18 4.61 3.22 11.46
CA PRO A 18 4.23 3.40 12.86
C PRO A 18 3.35 2.29 13.43
N GLU A 19 2.52 1.67 12.59
CA GLU A 19 1.66 0.57 13.03
C GLU A 19 2.25 -0.79 12.67
N PHE A 20 2.97 -0.88 11.55
CA PHE A 20 3.50 -2.14 11.03
C PHE A 20 5.00 -2.00 10.81
N ASP A 21 5.76 -2.14 11.87
CA ASP A 21 7.22 -1.89 11.83
C ASP A 21 7.98 -2.90 10.98
N ASP A 22 7.38 -4.05 10.69
CA ASP A 22 7.98 -5.08 9.85
C ASP A 22 7.53 -4.99 8.38
N VAL A 23 6.73 -3.99 8.01
CA VAL A 23 6.28 -3.84 6.63
C VAL A 23 7.48 -3.53 5.72
N SER A 24 7.46 -4.10 4.52
CA SER A 24 8.52 -3.87 3.53
C SER A 24 7.92 -3.62 2.15
N ILE A 25 8.72 -3.02 1.28
CA ILE A 25 8.34 -2.81 -0.12
C ILE A 25 8.07 -4.15 -0.80
N SER A 26 8.90 -5.16 -0.50
CA SER A 26 8.72 -6.51 -1.04
C SER A 26 7.36 -7.09 -0.67
N LYS A 27 6.91 -6.86 0.55
CA LYS A 27 5.60 -7.33 1.01
C LYS A 27 4.48 -6.67 0.22
N ILE A 28 4.58 -5.36 0.02
CA ILE A 28 3.56 -4.61 -0.71
C ILE A 28 3.51 -5.08 -2.17
N ARG A 29 4.67 -5.29 -2.80
CA ARG A 29 4.74 -5.81 -4.17
C ARG A 29 4.20 -7.22 -4.27
N PHE A 30 4.42 -8.04 -3.27
CA PHE A 30 3.86 -9.39 -3.22
C PHE A 30 2.34 -9.33 -3.21
N LEU A 31 1.75 -8.45 -2.39
CA LEU A 31 0.29 -8.29 -2.34
C LEU A 31 -0.27 -7.82 -3.68
N GLU A 32 0.44 -6.94 -4.36
CA GLU A 32 0.06 -6.50 -5.70
C GLU A 32 0.08 -7.66 -6.68
N LYS A 33 1.13 -8.48 -6.65
CA LYS A 33 1.28 -9.63 -7.52
C LYS A 33 0.16 -10.65 -7.29
N GLU A 34 -0.29 -10.78 -6.05
CA GLU A 34 -1.38 -11.71 -5.71
C GLU A 34 -2.77 -11.15 -6.06
N GLY A 35 -2.83 -9.95 -6.63
CA GLY A 35 -4.09 -9.35 -7.03
C GLY A 35 -4.88 -8.71 -5.90
N LEU A 36 -4.29 -8.59 -4.72
CA LEU A 36 -4.95 -8.00 -3.56
C LEU A 36 -4.85 -6.47 -3.56
N LEU A 37 -4.01 -5.93 -4.42
CA LEU A 37 -3.75 -4.51 -4.51
C LEU A 37 -3.45 -4.16 -5.96
N ALA A 38 -4.03 -3.07 -6.46
CA ALA A 38 -3.86 -2.66 -7.85
C ALA A 38 -3.60 -1.16 -7.94
N PRO A 39 -2.39 -0.70 -7.57
CA PRO A 39 -2.07 0.71 -7.66
C PRO A 39 -2.02 1.18 -9.10
N GLU A 40 -2.35 2.45 -9.32
CA GLU A 40 -2.23 3.07 -10.62
C GLU A 40 -0.76 3.28 -10.97
N ARG A 41 -0.43 3.18 -12.25
CA ARG A 41 0.92 3.47 -12.71
C ARG A 41 0.94 4.81 -13.46
N ALA A 42 1.90 5.65 -13.12
CA ALA A 42 2.15 6.86 -13.88
C ALA A 42 2.73 6.49 -15.26
N PRO A 43 2.67 7.41 -16.25
CA PRO A 43 3.29 7.15 -17.56
C PRO A 43 4.78 6.80 -17.47
N SER A 44 5.46 7.26 -16.43
CA SER A 44 6.87 6.94 -16.19
C SER A 44 7.08 5.55 -15.59
N GLY A 45 6.00 4.81 -15.29
CA GLY A 45 6.09 3.48 -14.71
C GLY A 45 6.04 3.44 -13.18
N TYR A 46 6.10 4.58 -12.52
CA TYR A 46 6.02 4.62 -11.06
C TYR A 46 4.61 4.28 -10.58
N ARG A 47 4.55 3.53 -9.46
CA ARG A 47 3.29 3.21 -8.82
C ARG A 47 2.78 4.40 -8.03
N LYS A 48 1.46 4.62 -8.10
CA LYS A 48 0.79 5.66 -7.33
C LYS A 48 -0.32 5.01 -6.51
N TYR A 49 -0.28 5.23 -5.21
CA TYR A 49 -1.22 4.61 -4.28
C TYR A 49 -2.28 5.62 -3.86
N SER A 50 -3.54 5.29 -4.12
CA SER A 50 -4.66 6.10 -3.68
C SER A 50 -4.93 5.87 -2.19
N GLN A 51 -5.80 6.70 -1.60
CA GLN A 51 -6.21 6.47 -0.22
C GLN A 51 -6.90 5.11 -0.07
N GLU A 52 -7.65 4.68 -1.08
CA GLU A 52 -8.29 3.37 -1.07
C GLU A 52 -7.26 2.24 -1.04
N ASP A 53 -6.18 2.39 -1.81
CA ASP A 53 -5.09 1.41 -1.80
C ASP A 53 -4.46 1.32 -0.41
N ILE A 54 -4.24 2.46 0.22
CA ILE A 54 -3.65 2.52 1.56
C ILE A 54 -4.59 1.88 2.58
N ASN A 55 -5.88 2.18 2.51
CA ASN A 55 -6.86 1.60 3.40
C ASN A 55 -6.91 0.08 3.26
N ARG A 56 -6.83 -0.41 2.02
CA ARG A 56 -6.79 -1.85 1.75
C ARG A 56 -5.54 -2.50 2.32
N LEU A 57 -4.39 -1.85 2.16
CA LEU A 57 -3.13 -2.33 2.72
C LEU A 57 -3.23 -2.45 4.25
N ILE A 58 -3.75 -1.42 4.90
CA ILE A 58 -3.91 -1.44 6.35
C ILE A 58 -4.81 -2.59 6.77
N GLN A 59 -5.92 -2.79 6.07
CA GLN A 59 -6.85 -3.86 6.37
C GLN A 59 -6.20 -5.24 6.22
N ILE A 60 -5.48 -5.45 5.13
CA ILE A 60 -4.79 -6.71 4.87
C ILE A 60 -3.73 -6.98 5.94
N LEU A 61 -2.93 -5.97 6.26
CA LEU A 61 -1.85 -6.13 7.24
C LEU A 61 -2.40 -6.38 8.65
N ARG A 62 -3.51 -5.75 9.00
CA ARG A 62 -4.16 -6.01 10.29
C ARG A 62 -4.71 -7.43 10.38
N ILE A 63 -5.33 -7.90 9.32
CA ILE A 63 -5.85 -9.27 9.27
C ILE A 63 -4.70 -10.26 9.44
N GLN A 64 -3.60 -10.07 8.73
CA GLN A 64 -2.44 -10.94 8.83
C GLN A 64 -1.83 -10.92 10.22
N ARG A 65 -1.71 -9.74 10.81
CA ARG A 65 -1.17 -9.60 12.16
C ARG A 65 -2.04 -10.31 13.19
N ASP A 66 -3.35 -10.17 13.08
CA ASP A 66 -4.29 -10.73 14.05
C ASP A 66 -4.47 -12.24 13.90
N THR A 67 -4.08 -12.80 12.75
CA THR A 67 -4.19 -14.23 12.49
C THR A 67 -3.07 -15.03 13.16
N TYR A 68 -1.93 -14.39 13.41
CA TYR A 68 -0.77 -15.07 14.02
C TYR A 68 -0.67 -14.79 15.52
#